data_bed12b2bfe8a2b5edf4b32d0e1dfdf90
#
_entry.id   bed12b2bfe8a2b5edf4b32d0e1dfdf90
#
_cell.length_a   1.000
_cell.length_b   1.000
_cell.length_c   1.000
_cell.angle_alpha   90.00
_cell.angle_beta   90.00
_cell.angle_gamma   90.00
#
_symmetry.space_group_name_H-M   'P 1'
#
loop_
_entity.id
_entity.type
_entity.pdbx_description
1 polymer ?
#
loop_
_entity_poly.entity_id
_entity_poly.type
_entity_poly.pdbx_seq_one_letter_code
_entity_poly.pdbx_strand_id
1 'polypeptide(L)'
;MGIALHCALSDPYLDSQQTASQRQLAISIQAVVDEEDGHAPLNLGLILDHSGSMQGPPLTTVKEAAGRLVDQLSDTDLLSIVVFDHRAKVLLPLQPVSDRDTLKRKIDTLKPSGGTAIDEGLKLGIEESAQGKQGKVSQIFLLTDGENEHGDNQRCLKLAQVAADYTLTLNTLGFGDHWNQDILEQIADAGGGTLSYIEQPDAAVAEFNRLLTRAQSVFFTNAYLHLTLLPGVRLAELKPVAQVAPETVELPFSQAGQEIVIRLGDLMTDSPRIVLTNL
;
A
#
# COMPACT_ATOMS: atom_id res chain seq x y z
N MET A 1 19.06 13.60 2.92
CA MET A 1 17.86 13.07 2.21
C MET A 1 17.92 13.38 0.71
N GLY A 2 17.59 12.44 -0.18
CA GLY A 2 17.59 12.66 -1.62
C GLY A 2 16.88 11.56 -2.40
N ILE A 3 16.83 11.72 -3.72
CA ILE A 3 16.38 10.71 -4.65
C ILE A 3 17.55 10.39 -5.58
N ALA A 4 17.96 9.13 -5.63
CA ALA A 4 18.89 8.64 -6.64
C ALA A 4 18.09 8.31 -7.90
N LEU A 5 18.51 8.88 -9.03
CA LEU A 5 17.94 8.64 -10.35
C LEU A 5 19.03 8.15 -11.28
N HIS A 6 18.81 6.98 -11.87
CA HIS A 6 19.71 6.42 -12.88
C HIS A 6 18.91 6.03 -14.12
N CYS A 7 19.36 6.50 -15.28
CA CYS A 7 18.74 6.23 -16.57
C CYS A 7 19.69 5.45 -17.47
N ALA A 8 19.17 4.43 -18.16
CA ALA A 8 19.89 3.67 -19.17
C ALA A 8 19.02 3.43 -20.40
N LEU A 9 19.57 3.67 -21.56
CA LEU A 9 18.93 3.39 -22.84
C LEU A 9 19.45 2.07 -23.40
N SER A 10 18.57 1.22 -23.93
CA SER A 10 18.94 -0.11 -24.48
C SER A 10 19.97 -0.03 -25.58
N ASP A 11 19.93 1.04 -26.38
CA ASP A 11 20.92 1.36 -27.42
C ASP A 11 21.04 2.88 -27.55
N PRO A 12 22.18 3.47 -27.14
CA PRO A 12 22.39 4.92 -27.21
C PRO A 12 22.77 5.42 -28.61
N TYR A 13 23.00 4.52 -29.57
CA TYR A 13 23.42 4.88 -30.92
C TYR A 13 22.21 4.94 -31.87
N LEU A 14 22.15 5.97 -32.69
CA LEU A 14 21.18 6.10 -33.77
C LEU A 14 21.82 5.71 -35.11
N ASP A 15 21.17 4.82 -35.84
CA ASP A 15 21.54 4.51 -37.20
C ASP A 15 20.90 5.54 -38.13
N SER A 16 21.74 6.34 -38.81
CA SER A 16 21.30 7.38 -39.73
C SER A 16 20.59 6.84 -41.00
N GLN A 17 20.67 5.54 -41.25
CA GLN A 17 20.00 4.89 -42.37
C GLN A 17 18.62 4.34 -42.04
N GLN A 18 18.27 4.28 -40.77
CA GLN A 18 16.94 3.85 -40.31
C GLN A 18 15.99 5.03 -40.14
N THR A 19 14.77 4.89 -40.66
CA THR A 19 13.74 5.90 -40.55
C THR A 19 13.09 5.92 -39.17
N ALA A 20 13.13 4.79 -38.47
CA ALA A 20 12.62 4.65 -37.07
C ALA A 20 13.37 3.50 -36.40
N SER A 21 13.54 3.58 -35.11
CA SER A 21 14.10 2.53 -34.28
C SER A 21 13.40 2.46 -32.94
N GLN A 22 13.20 1.24 -32.43
CA GLN A 22 12.59 1.02 -31.13
C GLN A 22 13.68 0.97 -30.05
N ARG A 23 13.44 1.63 -28.93
CA ARG A 23 14.37 1.70 -27.79
C ARG A 23 13.60 1.48 -26.49
N GLN A 24 14.31 0.99 -25.48
CA GLN A 24 13.81 0.93 -24.11
C GLN A 24 14.64 1.86 -23.22
N LEU A 25 13.96 2.70 -22.50
CA LEU A 25 14.55 3.53 -21.46
C LEU A 25 14.24 2.90 -20.10
N ALA A 26 15.28 2.47 -19.39
CA ALA A 26 15.19 2.02 -18.01
C ALA A 26 15.49 3.19 -17.07
N ILE A 27 14.60 3.44 -16.13
CA ILE A 27 14.72 4.50 -15.14
C ILE A 27 14.66 3.85 -13.75
N SER A 28 15.79 3.86 -13.02
CA SER A 28 15.90 3.37 -11.64
C SER A 28 15.79 4.55 -10.70
N ILE A 29 14.88 4.46 -9.75
CA ILE A 29 14.54 5.53 -8.78
C ILE A 29 14.56 4.94 -7.39
N GLN A 30 15.30 5.55 -6.45
CA GLN A 30 15.40 5.09 -5.07
C GLN A 30 15.50 6.28 -4.11
N ALA A 31 14.87 6.16 -2.95
CA ALA A 31 15.09 7.10 -1.86
C ALA A 31 16.49 6.89 -1.26
N VAL A 32 17.22 7.98 -1.04
CA VAL A 32 18.54 7.98 -0.38
C VAL A 32 18.42 8.79 0.90
N VAL A 33 18.75 8.15 2.01
CA VAL A 33 18.73 8.75 3.34
C VAL A 33 20.10 8.55 3.99
N ASP A 34 20.46 9.45 4.88
CA ASP A 34 21.64 9.32 5.70
C ASP A 34 21.37 8.33 6.85
N GLU A 35 22.36 7.57 7.30
CA GLU A 35 22.20 6.54 8.34
C GLU A 35 21.62 7.10 9.66
N GLU A 36 21.76 8.40 9.91
CA GLU A 36 21.26 9.08 11.11
C GLU A 36 19.77 9.45 11.03
N ASP A 37 19.15 9.43 9.84
CA ASP A 37 17.79 9.92 9.63
C ASP A 37 16.69 8.95 10.13
N GLY A 38 17.01 7.69 10.45
CA GLY A 38 16.05 6.68 10.85
C GLY A 38 14.99 6.41 9.78
N HIS A 39 13.83 5.90 10.17
CA HIS A 39 12.66 5.81 9.28
C HIS A 39 11.76 7.05 9.40
N ALA A 40 11.04 7.37 8.34
CA ALA A 40 10.02 8.41 8.41
C ALA A 40 8.91 8.02 9.41
N PRO A 41 8.40 8.96 10.23
CA PRO A 41 7.32 8.64 11.16
C PRO A 41 6.11 8.05 10.43
N LEU A 42 5.53 6.97 10.98
CA LEU A 42 4.40 6.28 10.40
C LEU A 42 3.06 6.80 10.96
N ASN A 43 2.04 6.75 10.11
CA ASN A 43 0.65 6.84 10.47
C ASN A 43 -0.03 5.54 10.02
N LEU A 44 -0.20 4.60 10.94
CA LEU A 44 -0.70 3.26 10.65
C LEU A 44 -2.15 3.11 11.04
N GLY A 45 -2.99 2.78 10.07
CA GLY A 45 -4.38 2.38 10.27
C GLY A 45 -4.54 0.86 10.16
N LEU A 46 -5.10 0.21 11.15
CA LEU A 46 -5.51 -1.18 11.07
C LEU A 46 -7.04 -1.24 10.93
N ILE A 47 -7.51 -1.96 9.90
CA ILE A 47 -8.93 -2.25 9.68
C ILE A 47 -9.08 -3.75 9.80
N LEU A 48 -9.63 -4.22 10.93
CA LEU A 48 -9.64 -5.62 11.28
C LEU A 48 -11.06 -6.17 11.26
N ASP A 49 -11.24 -7.23 10.49
CA ASP A 49 -12.44 -8.04 10.52
C ASP A 49 -12.56 -8.76 11.87
N HIS A 50 -13.72 -8.67 12.49
CA HIS A 50 -14.07 -9.48 13.65
C HIS A 50 -15.43 -10.17 13.48
N SER A 51 -15.81 -10.45 12.23
CA SER A 51 -17.03 -11.20 11.88
C SER A 51 -17.07 -12.59 12.52
N GLY A 52 -18.20 -13.26 12.38
CA GLY A 52 -18.41 -14.57 12.97
C GLY A 52 -17.44 -15.64 12.48
N SER A 53 -16.98 -15.59 11.22
CA SER A 53 -15.97 -16.47 10.62
C SER A 53 -14.61 -16.39 11.31
N MET A 54 -14.25 -15.20 11.82
CA MET A 54 -13.01 -14.98 12.58
C MET A 54 -12.97 -15.68 13.94
N GLN A 55 -14.02 -16.43 14.33
CA GLN A 55 -14.07 -17.11 15.64
C GLN A 55 -12.95 -18.15 15.80
N GLY A 56 -12.26 -18.10 16.94
CA GLY A 56 -11.21 -19.06 17.28
C GLY A 56 -9.81 -18.64 16.87
N PRO A 57 -9.01 -19.54 16.26
CA PRO A 57 -7.62 -19.24 15.89
C PRO A 57 -7.41 -17.99 15.05
N PRO A 58 -8.23 -17.70 14.01
CA PRO A 58 -8.05 -16.49 13.20
C PRO A 58 -8.01 -15.21 14.03
N LEU A 59 -9.03 -14.94 14.85
CA LEU A 59 -9.08 -13.73 15.66
C LEU A 59 -7.98 -13.68 16.72
N THR A 60 -7.62 -14.84 17.30
CA THR A 60 -6.53 -14.92 18.27
C THR A 60 -5.21 -14.50 17.63
N THR A 61 -4.93 -15.00 16.44
CA THR A 61 -3.70 -14.67 15.70
C THR A 61 -3.64 -13.22 15.27
N VAL A 62 -4.77 -12.66 14.81
CA VAL A 62 -4.86 -11.23 14.45
C VAL A 62 -4.58 -10.34 15.66
N LYS A 63 -5.11 -10.69 16.85
CA LYS A 63 -4.79 -9.96 18.09
C LYS A 63 -3.30 -10.03 18.43
N GLU A 64 -2.71 -11.22 18.33
CA GLU A 64 -1.29 -11.41 18.57
C GLU A 64 -0.43 -10.62 17.59
N ALA A 65 -0.75 -10.68 16.29
CA ALA A 65 -0.05 -9.95 15.24
C ALA A 65 -0.15 -8.42 15.45
N ALA A 66 -1.36 -7.91 15.73
CA ALA A 66 -1.57 -6.50 16.04
C ALA A 66 -0.85 -6.07 17.32
N GLY A 67 -0.82 -6.92 18.35
CA GLY A 67 -0.08 -6.67 19.59
C GLY A 67 1.44 -6.59 19.38
N ARG A 68 2.01 -7.48 18.56
CA ARG A 68 3.44 -7.45 18.20
C ARG A 68 3.79 -6.23 17.35
N LEU A 69 2.88 -5.83 16.45
CA LEU A 69 3.03 -4.62 15.66
C LEU A 69 3.11 -3.38 16.57
N VAL A 70 2.25 -3.29 17.61
CA VAL A 70 2.32 -2.22 18.62
C VAL A 70 3.70 -2.18 19.31
N ASP A 71 4.35 -3.33 19.55
CA ASP A 71 5.69 -3.36 20.16
C ASP A 71 6.79 -2.81 19.25
N GLN A 72 6.63 -2.92 17.94
CA GLN A 72 7.63 -2.51 16.95
C GLN A 72 7.50 -1.05 16.51
N LEU A 73 6.33 -0.44 16.71
CA LEU A 73 6.12 0.97 16.41
C LEU A 73 6.90 1.86 17.38
N SER A 74 7.39 3.00 16.89
CA SER A 74 8.05 4.01 17.70
C SER A 74 7.04 4.92 18.41
N ASP A 75 7.51 5.69 19.40
CA ASP A 75 6.64 6.64 20.12
C ASP A 75 6.24 7.84 19.24
N THR A 76 6.94 8.07 18.13
CA THR A 76 6.61 9.11 17.12
C THR A 76 5.58 8.65 16.11
N ASP A 77 5.31 7.34 16.04
CA ASP A 77 4.32 6.77 15.15
C ASP A 77 2.90 6.96 15.70
N LEU A 78 1.95 7.03 14.78
CA LEU A 78 0.52 7.07 15.10
C LEU A 78 -0.12 5.73 14.74
N LEU A 79 -1.05 5.30 15.58
CA LEU A 79 -1.84 4.09 15.35
C LEU A 79 -3.32 4.40 15.52
N SER A 80 -4.13 3.92 14.59
CA SER A 80 -5.58 3.79 14.74
C SER A 80 -5.99 2.34 14.48
N ILE A 81 -7.03 1.86 15.15
CA ILE A 81 -7.63 0.55 14.88
C ILE A 81 -9.12 0.70 14.73
N VAL A 82 -9.61 0.38 13.55
CA VAL A 82 -11.03 0.22 13.25
C VAL A 82 -11.31 -1.27 13.15
N VAL A 83 -12.43 -1.69 13.69
CA VAL A 83 -12.90 -3.07 13.58
C VAL A 83 -14.26 -3.09 12.92
N PHE A 84 -14.54 -4.13 12.16
CA PHE A 84 -15.83 -4.25 11.47
C PHE A 84 -16.36 -5.68 11.52
N ASP A 85 -17.67 -5.75 11.54
CA ASP A 85 -18.52 -6.90 11.25
C ASP A 85 -19.51 -6.46 10.14
N HIS A 86 -20.83 -6.56 10.34
CA HIS A 86 -21.84 -5.88 9.49
C HIS A 86 -21.90 -4.36 9.76
N ARG A 87 -21.12 -3.83 10.69
CA ARG A 87 -20.93 -2.42 11.05
C ARG A 87 -19.49 -2.17 11.41
N ALA A 88 -19.03 -0.93 11.24
CA ALA A 88 -17.71 -0.54 11.68
C ALA A 88 -17.75 0.30 12.97
N LYS A 89 -16.68 0.18 13.76
CA LYS A 89 -16.46 1.00 14.95
C LYS A 89 -14.96 1.27 15.17
N VAL A 90 -14.65 2.43 15.71
CA VAL A 90 -13.30 2.76 16.15
C VAL A 90 -13.02 2.02 17.46
N LEU A 91 -12.07 1.10 17.46
CA LEU A 91 -11.56 0.43 18.66
C LEU A 91 -10.51 1.29 19.35
N LEU A 92 -9.58 1.84 18.56
CA LEU A 92 -8.54 2.77 18.97
C LEU A 92 -8.60 3.99 18.05
N PRO A 93 -8.98 5.18 18.55
CA PRO A 93 -8.85 6.40 17.78
C PRO A 93 -7.39 6.70 17.51
N LEU A 94 -7.11 7.45 16.44
CA LEU A 94 -5.75 7.81 16.06
C LEU A 94 -5.02 8.47 17.22
N GLN A 95 -3.89 7.90 17.62
CA GLN A 95 -3.09 8.36 18.74
C GLN A 95 -1.62 7.93 18.64
N PRO A 96 -0.69 8.60 19.35
CA PRO A 96 0.70 8.14 19.47
C PRO A 96 0.79 6.78 20.18
N VAL A 97 1.83 6.00 19.84
CA VAL A 97 2.07 4.68 20.42
C VAL A 97 2.91 4.83 21.70
N SER A 98 2.36 5.47 22.73
CA SER A 98 3.06 5.76 24.00
C SER A 98 2.74 4.77 25.12
N ASP A 99 1.49 4.32 25.24
CA ASP A 99 1.03 3.35 26.24
C ASP A 99 0.68 2.00 25.57
N ARG A 100 1.71 1.24 25.23
CA ARG A 100 1.59 -0.06 24.52
C ARG A 100 0.72 -1.05 25.27
N ASP A 101 0.81 -1.11 26.59
CA ASP A 101 0.02 -2.05 27.41
C ASP A 101 -1.48 -1.75 27.35
N THR A 102 -1.86 -0.48 27.35
CA THR A 102 -3.27 -0.09 27.21
C THR A 102 -3.78 -0.36 25.80
N LEU A 103 -2.96 -0.12 24.75
CA LEU A 103 -3.30 -0.44 23.36
C LEU A 103 -3.54 -1.95 23.20
N LYS A 104 -2.64 -2.80 23.69
CA LYS A 104 -2.78 -4.26 23.64
C LYS A 104 -4.01 -4.75 24.41
N ARG A 105 -4.25 -4.24 25.61
CA ARG A 105 -5.47 -4.60 26.37
C ARG A 105 -6.75 -4.28 25.60
N LYS A 106 -6.80 -3.20 24.85
CA LYS A 106 -7.96 -2.87 24.00
C LYS A 106 -8.08 -3.87 22.84
N ILE A 107 -6.98 -4.23 22.19
CA ILE A 107 -6.96 -5.27 21.13
C ILE A 107 -7.51 -6.59 21.68
N ASP A 108 -7.11 -6.98 22.88
CA ASP A 108 -7.55 -8.23 23.53
C ASP A 108 -9.06 -8.28 23.82
N THR A 109 -9.72 -7.11 23.91
CA THR A 109 -11.18 -7.07 24.11
C THR A 109 -12.00 -7.49 22.89
N LEU A 110 -11.39 -7.65 21.71
CA LEU A 110 -12.09 -8.03 20.51
C LEU A 110 -12.77 -9.41 20.67
N LYS A 111 -13.99 -9.50 20.19
CA LYS A 111 -14.79 -10.72 20.17
C LYS A 111 -15.44 -10.87 18.80
N PRO A 112 -15.56 -12.09 18.27
CA PRO A 112 -16.20 -12.31 16.98
C PRO A 112 -17.70 -11.95 17.08
N SER A 113 -18.24 -11.34 16.02
CA SER A 113 -19.63 -10.87 15.97
C SER A 113 -20.10 -10.61 14.53
N GLY A 114 -21.34 -10.89 14.24
CA GLY A 114 -22.02 -10.46 13.01
C GLY A 114 -21.50 -11.06 11.71
N GLY A 115 -21.83 -10.39 10.61
CA GLY A 115 -21.37 -10.70 9.25
C GLY A 115 -20.26 -9.74 8.81
N THR A 116 -20.04 -9.57 7.48
CA THR A 116 -18.86 -8.87 6.93
C THR A 116 -19.30 -7.72 6.02
N ALA A 117 -18.95 -6.47 6.37
CA ALA A 117 -19.15 -5.26 5.55
C ALA A 117 -17.83 -4.49 5.42
N ILE A 118 -17.02 -4.85 4.44
CA ILE A 118 -15.67 -4.31 4.20
C ILE A 118 -15.74 -2.80 3.92
N ASP A 119 -16.73 -2.34 3.17
CA ASP A 119 -16.89 -0.93 2.81
C ASP A 119 -17.16 -0.02 4.02
N GLU A 120 -17.86 -0.50 5.05
CA GLU A 120 -18.02 0.23 6.30
C GLU A 120 -16.71 0.33 7.08
N GLY A 121 -15.94 -0.78 7.13
CA GLY A 121 -14.59 -0.80 7.71
C GLY A 121 -13.65 0.16 7.00
N LEU A 122 -13.60 0.11 5.66
CA LEU A 122 -12.78 1.00 4.84
C LEU A 122 -13.12 2.46 5.05
N LYS A 123 -14.42 2.82 5.00
CA LYS A 123 -14.84 4.20 5.20
C LYS A 123 -14.30 4.76 6.51
N LEU A 124 -14.57 4.09 7.62
CA LEU A 124 -14.20 4.57 8.94
C LEU A 124 -12.68 4.54 9.15
N GLY A 125 -11.98 3.52 8.63
CA GLY A 125 -10.52 3.42 8.73
C GLY A 125 -9.78 4.50 7.94
N ILE A 126 -10.29 4.86 6.76
CA ILE A 126 -9.76 5.97 5.96
C ILE A 126 -10.01 7.32 6.67
N GLU A 127 -11.21 7.53 7.23
CA GLU A 127 -11.54 8.74 7.99
C GLU A 127 -10.63 8.93 9.22
N GLU A 128 -10.34 7.86 9.96
CA GLU A 128 -9.40 7.90 11.10
C GLU A 128 -7.96 8.15 10.65
N SER A 129 -7.47 7.41 9.65
CA SER A 129 -6.09 7.52 9.18
C SER A 129 -5.80 8.88 8.52
N ALA A 130 -6.79 9.50 7.88
CA ALA A 130 -6.64 10.80 7.23
C ALA A 130 -6.29 11.93 8.21
N GLN A 131 -6.62 11.79 9.49
CA GLN A 131 -6.33 12.79 10.52
C GLN A 131 -4.83 12.91 10.83
N GLY A 132 -4.05 11.83 10.62
CA GLY A 132 -2.62 11.77 10.97
C GLY A 132 -1.64 11.88 9.81
N LYS A 133 -2.11 12.11 8.60
CA LYS A 133 -1.27 12.00 7.38
C LYS A 133 -0.18 13.07 7.23
N GLN A 134 -0.31 14.21 7.91
CA GLN A 134 0.60 15.33 7.71
C GLN A 134 2.02 15.02 8.22
N GLY A 135 3.00 15.05 7.31
CA GLY A 135 4.41 14.80 7.60
C GLY A 135 4.74 13.35 8.00
N LYS A 136 3.86 12.40 7.67
CA LYS A 136 4.02 10.98 7.98
C LYS A 136 3.76 10.09 6.77
N VAL A 137 4.43 8.95 6.73
CA VAL A 137 4.10 7.86 5.81
C VAL A 137 2.82 7.20 6.30
N SER A 138 1.76 7.26 5.50
CA SER A 138 0.45 6.77 5.91
C SER A 138 0.14 5.44 5.22
N GLN A 139 -0.04 4.39 6.03
CA GLN A 139 -0.34 3.03 5.59
C GLN A 139 -1.60 2.51 6.26
N ILE A 140 -2.43 1.84 5.50
CA ILE A 140 -3.62 1.16 6.02
C ILE A 140 -3.48 -0.33 5.71
N PHE A 141 -3.73 -1.18 6.71
CA PHE A 141 -3.79 -2.64 6.58
C PHE A 141 -5.22 -3.09 6.83
N LEU A 142 -5.89 -3.56 5.76
CA LEU A 142 -7.21 -4.17 5.82
C LEU A 142 -7.06 -5.68 5.91
N LEU A 143 -7.57 -6.29 6.96
CA LEU A 143 -7.56 -7.75 7.13
C LEU A 143 -8.98 -8.29 7.23
N THR A 144 -9.28 -9.34 6.44
CA THR A 144 -10.53 -10.09 6.45
C THR A 144 -10.29 -11.57 6.11
N ASP A 145 -11.15 -12.45 6.62
CA ASP A 145 -11.21 -13.88 6.27
C ASP A 145 -12.45 -14.23 5.44
N GLY A 146 -13.25 -13.24 5.08
CA GLY A 146 -14.55 -13.45 4.46
C GLY A 146 -14.80 -12.63 3.20
N GLU A 147 -15.95 -12.94 2.58
CA GLU A 147 -16.50 -12.15 1.50
C GLU A 147 -17.28 -10.94 2.05
N ASN A 148 -17.41 -9.90 1.25
CA ASN A 148 -18.16 -8.70 1.60
C ASN A 148 -19.68 -8.92 1.53
N GLU A 149 -20.18 -9.84 2.36
CA GLU A 149 -21.57 -10.34 2.29
C GLU A 149 -22.64 -9.27 2.52
N HIS A 150 -22.33 -8.27 3.33
CA HIS A 150 -23.26 -7.21 3.76
C HIS A 150 -22.87 -5.83 3.24
N GLY A 151 -21.81 -5.75 2.40
CA GLY A 151 -21.27 -4.50 1.89
C GLY A 151 -21.39 -4.34 0.37
N ASP A 152 -20.87 -3.22 -0.14
CA ASP A 152 -20.85 -2.87 -1.55
C ASP A 152 -19.41 -2.86 -2.08
N ASN A 153 -19.06 -3.84 -2.94
CA ASN A 153 -17.73 -3.95 -3.54
C ASN A 153 -17.36 -2.74 -4.41
N GLN A 154 -18.30 -2.13 -5.14
CA GLN A 154 -18.01 -0.93 -5.90
C GLN A 154 -17.71 0.27 -5.01
N ARG A 155 -18.37 0.34 -3.85
CA ARG A 155 -18.07 1.35 -2.84
C ARG A 155 -16.67 1.13 -2.23
N CYS A 156 -16.25 -0.14 -2.02
CA CYS A 156 -14.89 -0.45 -1.59
C CYS A 156 -13.85 0.11 -2.55
N LEU A 157 -14.00 -0.09 -3.86
CA LEU A 157 -13.07 0.41 -4.87
C LEU A 157 -13.00 1.94 -4.91
N LYS A 158 -14.16 2.61 -4.80
CA LYS A 158 -14.20 4.08 -4.71
C LYS A 158 -13.50 4.60 -3.45
N LEU A 159 -13.69 3.95 -2.32
CA LEU A 159 -13.03 4.32 -1.07
C LEU A 159 -11.52 4.09 -1.13
N ALA A 160 -11.07 2.99 -1.77
CA ALA A 160 -9.66 2.73 -2.00
C ALA A 160 -9.01 3.83 -2.88
N GLN A 161 -9.69 4.26 -3.95
CA GLN A 161 -9.24 5.40 -4.75
C GLN A 161 -9.16 6.68 -3.94
N VAL A 162 -10.16 6.96 -3.09
CA VAL A 162 -10.13 8.11 -2.18
C VAL A 162 -8.94 8.03 -1.22
N ALA A 163 -8.64 6.85 -0.66
CA ALA A 163 -7.45 6.67 0.18
C ALA A 163 -6.18 7.05 -0.58
N ALA A 164 -6.01 6.56 -1.81
CA ALA A 164 -4.87 6.89 -2.66
C ALA A 164 -4.77 8.38 -2.97
N ASP A 165 -5.89 9.06 -3.24
CA ASP A 165 -5.94 10.50 -3.48
C ASP A 165 -5.55 11.31 -2.23
N TYR A 166 -5.80 10.75 -1.05
CA TYR A 166 -5.36 11.30 0.24
C TYR A 166 -3.94 10.89 0.64
N THR A 167 -3.20 10.20 -0.23
CA THR A 167 -1.85 9.68 0.06
C THR A 167 -1.81 8.65 1.20
N LEU A 168 -2.89 7.89 1.34
CA LEU A 168 -2.97 6.75 2.25
C LEU A 168 -2.81 5.48 1.41
N THR A 169 -1.72 4.75 1.60
CA THR A 169 -1.49 3.48 0.89
C THR A 169 -2.29 2.38 1.58
N LEU A 170 -3.14 1.69 0.82
CA LEU A 170 -4.05 0.66 1.35
C LEU A 170 -3.58 -0.74 0.95
N ASN A 171 -3.11 -1.51 1.92
CA ASN A 171 -2.73 -2.90 1.74
C ASN A 171 -3.85 -3.82 2.24
N THR A 172 -4.10 -4.92 1.54
CA THR A 172 -5.10 -5.90 1.91
C THR A 172 -4.47 -7.22 2.31
N LEU A 173 -5.06 -7.89 3.29
CA LEU A 173 -4.62 -9.18 3.79
C LEU A 173 -5.82 -10.14 3.81
N GLY A 174 -5.78 -11.16 2.95
CA GLY A 174 -6.75 -12.25 2.96
C GLY A 174 -6.31 -13.36 3.90
N PHE A 175 -7.19 -13.81 4.80
CA PHE A 175 -6.90 -14.82 5.81
C PHE A 175 -7.68 -16.11 5.54
N GLY A 176 -6.98 -17.26 5.44
CA GLY A 176 -7.61 -18.55 5.12
C GLY A 176 -8.09 -18.64 3.67
N ASP A 177 -9.07 -19.51 3.37
CA ASP A 177 -9.43 -19.87 2.00
C ASP A 177 -10.79 -19.34 1.54
N HIS A 178 -11.50 -18.57 2.37
CA HIS A 178 -12.92 -18.20 2.12
C HIS A 178 -13.15 -16.72 1.78
N TRP A 179 -12.12 -15.98 1.41
CA TRP A 179 -12.22 -14.57 1.04
C TRP A 179 -12.19 -14.37 -0.48
N ASN A 180 -12.63 -13.21 -0.94
CA ASN A 180 -12.67 -12.88 -2.35
C ASN A 180 -11.35 -12.23 -2.80
N GLN A 181 -10.47 -13.02 -3.44
CA GLN A 181 -9.17 -12.58 -3.92
C GLN A 181 -9.29 -11.40 -4.89
N ASP A 182 -10.18 -11.50 -5.87
CA ASP A 182 -10.32 -10.48 -6.94
C ASP A 182 -10.68 -9.11 -6.35
N ILE A 183 -11.55 -9.09 -5.34
CA ILE A 183 -11.98 -7.84 -4.69
C ILE A 183 -10.85 -7.26 -3.82
N LEU A 184 -10.16 -8.07 -3.03
CA LEU A 184 -9.06 -7.56 -2.19
C LEU A 184 -7.88 -7.08 -3.03
N GLU A 185 -7.56 -7.75 -4.14
CA GLU A 185 -6.55 -7.32 -5.09
C GLU A 185 -6.92 -5.98 -5.74
N GLN A 186 -8.15 -5.85 -6.25
CA GLN A 186 -8.62 -4.59 -6.81
C GLN A 186 -8.65 -3.44 -5.79
N ILE A 187 -8.99 -3.71 -4.52
CA ILE A 187 -8.94 -2.71 -3.44
C ILE A 187 -7.49 -2.27 -3.18
N ALA A 188 -6.54 -3.21 -3.11
CA ALA A 188 -5.13 -2.91 -2.92
C ALA A 188 -4.57 -2.10 -4.09
N ASP A 189 -4.83 -2.52 -5.32
CA ASP A 189 -4.40 -1.82 -6.54
C ASP A 189 -4.94 -0.39 -6.61
N ALA A 190 -6.25 -0.20 -6.38
CA ALA A 190 -6.88 1.11 -6.34
C ALA A 190 -6.31 1.99 -5.21
N GLY A 191 -5.95 1.39 -4.08
CA GLY A 191 -5.35 2.04 -2.91
C GLY A 191 -3.84 2.26 -3.01
N GLY A 192 -3.18 1.80 -4.10
CA GLY A 192 -1.74 1.93 -4.31
C GLY A 192 -0.89 1.04 -3.41
N GLY A 193 -1.47 0.01 -2.83
CA GLY A 193 -0.81 -0.97 -1.96
C GLY A 193 -0.65 -2.35 -2.61
N THR A 194 -0.64 -3.38 -1.79
CA THR A 194 -0.47 -4.78 -2.22
C THR A 194 -1.42 -5.71 -1.48
N LEU A 195 -1.83 -6.80 -2.16
CA LEU A 195 -2.51 -7.91 -1.52
C LEU A 195 -1.50 -8.87 -0.92
N SER A 196 -1.75 -9.33 0.30
CA SER A 196 -1.02 -10.38 0.98
C SER A 196 -1.95 -11.53 1.35
N TYR A 197 -1.47 -12.75 1.24
CA TYR A 197 -2.21 -13.95 1.61
C TYR A 197 -1.64 -14.57 2.89
N ILE A 198 -2.51 -14.85 3.84
CA ILE A 198 -2.18 -15.52 5.10
C ILE A 198 -2.88 -16.89 5.12
N GLU A 199 -2.18 -17.91 4.62
CA GLU A 199 -2.72 -19.26 4.50
C GLU A 199 -3.01 -19.89 5.87
N GLN A 200 -2.11 -19.66 6.83
CA GLN A 200 -2.22 -20.26 8.17
C GLN A 200 -2.06 -19.19 9.26
N PRO A 201 -2.71 -19.36 10.40
CA PRO A 201 -2.62 -18.40 11.51
C PRO A 201 -1.18 -18.04 11.88
N ASP A 202 -0.28 -19.01 11.94
CA ASP A 202 1.11 -18.77 12.34
C ASP A 202 1.88 -17.86 11.38
N ALA A 203 1.45 -17.73 10.12
CA ALA A 203 2.04 -16.85 9.13
C ALA A 203 1.63 -15.38 9.30
N ALA A 204 0.52 -15.09 9.98
CA ALA A 204 0.00 -13.72 10.10
C ALA A 204 1.00 -12.77 10.76
N VAL A 205 1.66 -13.21 11.82
CA VAL A 205 2.66 -12.39 12.52
C VAL A 205 3.83 -12.05 11.60
N ALA A 206 4.32 -13.01 10.82
CA ALA A 206 5.42 -12.80 9.88
C ALA A 206 4.99 -11.82 8.77
N GLU A 207 3.76 -11.95 8.28
CA GLU A 207 3.24 -11.09 7.23
C GLU A 207 3.01 -9.66 7.70
N PHE A 208 2.45 -9.44 8.88
CA PHE A 208 2.33 -8.12 9.48
C PHE A 208 3.70 -7.47 9.69
N ASN A 209 4.70 -8.23 10.16
CA ASN A 209 6.07 -7.74 10.31
C ASN A 209 6.69 -7.35 8.96
N ARG A 210 6.46 -8.15 7.91
CA ARG A 210 6.93 -7.86 6.55
C ARG A 210 6.33 -6.56 6.04
N LEU A 211 5.03 -6.38 6.19
CA LEU A 211 4.35 -5.15 5.78
C LEU A 211 4.80 -3.93 6.59
N LEU A 212 4.99 -4.08 7.89
CA LEU A 212 5.51 -3.01 8.73
C LEU A 212 6.94 -2.62 8.31
N THR A 213 7.83 -3.59 8.11
CA THR A 213 9.19 -3.34 7.63
C THR A 213 9.18 -2.62 6.29
N ARG A 214 8.30 -3.04 5.36
CA ARG A 214 8.11 -2.35 4.08
C ARG A 214 7.62 -0.92 4.29
N ALA A 215 6.64 -0.70 5.18
CA ALA A 215 6.14 0.63 5.49
C ALA A 215 7.22 1.54 6.08
N GLN A 216 8.09 0.99 6.95
CA GLN A 216 9.24 1.70 7.54
C GLN A 216 10.34 2.02 6.54
N SER A 217 10.47 1.27 5.44
CA SER A 217 11.41 1.57 4.35
C SER A 217 10.91 2.68 3.41
N VAL A 218 9.63 3.03 3.45
CA VAL A 218 9.07 4.13 2.67
C VAL A 218 9.57 5.46 3.22
N PHE A 219 10.14 6.28 2.33
CA PHE A 219 10.64 7.60 2.72
C PHE A 219 9.93 8.74 2.00
N PHE A 220 9.55 8.53 0.74
CA PHE A 220 8.73 9.47 -0.02
C PHE A 220 7.43 8.78 -0.46
N THR A 221 6.32 9.47 -0.31
CA THR A 221 5.00 9.01 -0.75
C THR A 221 4.52 9.82 -1.94
N ASN A 222 3.61 9.24 -2.72
CA ASN A 222 2.95 9.92 -3.84
C ASN A 222 3.93 10.51 -4.87
N ALA A 223 5.00 9.78 -5.20
CA ALA A 223 5.99 10.19 -6.19
C ALA A 223 5.41 10.10 -7.61
N TYR A 224 5.83 11.03 -8.46
CA TYR A 224 5.49 11.06 -9.88
C TYR A 224 6.76 11.15 -10.72
N LEU A 225 6.79 10.41 -11.81
CA LEU A 225 7.82 10.51 -12.84
C LEU A 225 7.26 11.33 -14.01
N HIS A 226 7.93 12.45 -14.30
CA HIS A 226 7.63 13.28 -15.45
C HIS A 226 8.66 13.03 -16.54
N LEU A 227 8.20 12.65 -17.73
CA LEU A 227 9.04 12.47 -18.93
C LEU A 227 8.62 13.46 -19.99
N THR A 228 9.58 14.15 -20.59
CA THR A 228 9.36 15.01 -21.75
C THR A 228 10.00 14.38 -22.97
N LEU A 229 9.18 13.98 -23.94
CA LEU A 229 9.66 13.42 -25.20
C LEU A 229 10.14 14.54 -26.12
N LEU A 230 11.33 14.35 -26.70
CA LEU A 230 11.83 15.26 -27.73
C LEU A 230 11.08 15.06 -29.06
N PRO A 231 11.08 16.06 -29.97
CA PRO A 231 10.49 15.91 -31.30
C PRO A 231 11.00 14.66 -32.02
N GLY A 232 10.08 13.87 -32.55
CA GLY A 232 10.37 12.60 -33.22
C GLY A 232 10.43 11.38 -32.33
N VAL A 233 10.38 11.54 -31.00
CA VAL A 233 10.25 10.44 -30.03
C VAL A 233 8.79 10.25 -29.66
N ARG A 234 8.33 8.99 -29.59
CA ARG A 234 6.98 8.63 -29.16
C ARG A 234 7.02 7.37 -28.33
N LEU A 235 6.02 7.17 -27.50
CA LEU A 235 5.81 5.91 -26.80
C LEU A 235 5.38 4.80 -27.77
N ALA A 236 5.78 3.57 -27.50
CA ALA A 236 5.26 2.40 -28.20
C ALA A 236 3.75 2.24 -27.96
N GLU A 237 3.05 1.64 -28.93
CA GLU A 237 1.61 1.41 -28.83
C GLU A 237 1.26 0.31 -27.83
N LEU A 238 2.15 -0.68 -27.68
CA LEU A 238 1.94 -1.81 -26.77
C LEU A 238 2.87 -1.68 -25.54
N LYS A 239 2.28 -1.78 -24.35
CA LYS A 239 3.00 -1.74 -23.07
C LYS A 239 4.02 -0.59 -23.01
N PRO A 240 3.55 0.65 -23.19
CA PRO A 240 4.45 1.80 -23.31
C PRO A 240 5.26 2.04 -22.04
N VAL A 241 4.66 1.79 -20.86
CA VAL A 241 5.30 2.01 -19.56
C VAL A 241 4.99 0.84 -18.64
N ALA A 242 6.03 0.26 -18.05
CA ALA A 242 5.90 -0.81 -17.08
C ALA A 242 6.91 -0.64 -15.95
N GLN A 243 6.51 -0.92 -14.73
CA GLN A 243 7.42 -1.17 -13.62
C GLN A 243 7.93 -2.62 -13.74
N VAL A 244 9.21 -2.84 -13.46
CA VAL A 244 9.81 -4.18 -13.46
C VAL A 244 10.49 -4.54 -12.13
N ALA A 245 10.60 -3.58 -11.23
CA ALA A 245 11.00 -3.79 -9.83
C ALA A 245 10.29 -2.77 -8.93
N PRO A 246 9.89 -3.17 -7.70
CA PRO A 246 10.05 -4.49 -7.07
C PRO A 246 9.15 -5.59 -7.68
N GLU A 247 8.07 -5.23 -8.37
CA GLU A 247 7.11 -6.13 -9.01
C GLU A 247 6.88 -5.70 -10.45
N THR A 248 6.58 -6.67 -11.34
CA THR A 248 6.30 -6.37 -12.75
C THR A 248 4.83 -6.03 -12.94
N VAL A 249 4.54 -4.77 -13.25
CA VAL A 249 3.18 -4.27 -13.48
C VAL A 249 3.18 -3.18 -14.56
N GLU A 250 2.15 -3.17 -15.39
CA GLU A 250 1.92 -2.07 -16.34
C GLU A 250 1.44 -0.83 -15.58
N LEU A 251 2.13 0.31 -15.79
CA LEU A 251 1.81 1.54 -15.08
C LEU A 251 0.86 2.40 -15.90
N PRO A 252 -0.24 2.88 -15.30
CA PRO A 252 -1.06 3.90 -15.93
C PRO A 252 -0.29 5.22 -16.04
N PHE A 253 -0.49 5.93 -17.14
CA PHE A 253 0.12 7.23 -17.36
C PHE A 253 -0.88 8.20 -18.01
N SER A 254 -0.63 9.48 -17.86
CA SER A 254 -1.31 10.52 -18.63
C SER A 254 -0.32 11.17 -19.59
N GLN A 255 -0.80 11.53 -20.79
CA GLN A 255 0.00 12.20 -21.78
C GLN A 255 -0.69 13.48 -22.26
N ALA A 256 0.04 14.59 -22.23
CA ALA A 256 -0.39 15.89 -22.77
C ALA A 256 0.69 16.43 -23.71
N GLY A 257 0.49 16.21 -25.00
CA GLY A 257 1.50 16.54 -26.01
C GLY A 257 2.76 15.69 -25.85
N GLN A 258 3.88 16.33 -25.50
CA GLN A 258 5.18 15.68 -25.29
C GLN A 258 5.42 15.30 -23.81
N GLU A 259 4.57 15.75 -22.91
CA GLU A 259 4.70 15.46 -21.48
C GLU A 259 3.93 14.19 -21.11
N ILE A 260 4.59 13.31 -20.37
CA ILE A 260 4.06 12.07 -19.84
C ILE A 260 4.23 12.12 -18.34
N VAL A 261 3.15 11.84 -17.61
CA VAL A 261 3.15 11.77 -16.14
C VAL A 261 2.77 10.36 -15.71
N ILE A 262 3.63 9.73 -14.94
CA ILE A 262 3.48 8.37 -14.42
C ILE A 262 3.46 8.46 -12.90
N ARG A 263 2.41 7.95 -12.27
CA ARG A 263 2.36 7.83 -10.81
C ARG A 263 3.20 6.64 -10.36
N LEU A 264 4.18 6.88 -9.51
CA LEU A 264 5.05 5.85 -8.94
C LEU A 264 4.56 5.35 -7.57
N GLY A 265 3.85 6.19 -6.81
CA GLY A 265 3.47 5.87 -5.43
C GLY A 265 4.63 6.05 -4.44
N ASP A 266 4.86 5.06 -3.59
CA ASP A 266 5.85 5.14 -2.53
C ASP A 266 7.26 4.80 -3.04
N LEU A 267 8.28 5.57 -2.61
CA LEU A 267 9.68 5.29 -2.86
C LEU A 267 10.36 4.83 -1.57
N MET A 268 11.05 3.70 -1.66
CA MET A 268 11.69 3.00 -0.54
C MET A 268 13.20 3.24 -0.53
N THR A 269 13.78 3.06 0.66
CA THR A 269 15.23 3.16 0.85
C THR A 269 15.96 1.85 0.57
N ASP A 270 15.29 0.72 0.74
CA ASP A 270 15.85 -0.63 0.65
C ASP A 270 15.74 -1.25 -0.76
N SER A 271 14.85 -0.72 -1.61
CA SER A 271 14.65 -1.25 -2.96
C SER A 271 14.39 -0.16 -4.00
N PRO A 272 15.11 -0.18 -5.14
CA PRO A 272 14.84 0.75 -6.23
C PRO A 272 13.54 0.41 -6.93
N ARG A 273 12.81 1.42 -7.37
CA ARG A 273 11.75 1.28 -8.34
C ARG A 273 12.32 1.42 -9.74
N ILE A 274 12.14 0.39 -10.58
CA ILE A 274 12.65 0.40 -11.95
C ILE A 274 11.48 0.47 -12.93
N VAL A 275 11.45 1.53 -13.71
CA VAL A 275 10.43 1.77 -14.75
C VAL A 275 11.08 1.60 -16.11
N LEU A 276 10.47 0.77 -16.96
CA LEU A 276 10.81 0.65 -18.37
C LEU A 276 9.81 1.45 -19.21
N THR A 277 10.34 2.25 -20.11
CA THR A 277 9.54 3.00 -21.08
C THR A 277 9.97 2.56 -22.49
N ASN A 278 9.01 2.07 -23.27
CA ASN A 278 9.22 1.68 -24.66
C ASN A 278 9.01 2.89 -25.57
N LEU A 279 10.05 3.25 -26.33
CA LEU A 279 10.12 4.43 -27.19
C LEU A 279 10.24 4.03 -28.66
#